data_cb61969170f84c05a39c66040e2e1da6
#
_entry.id   cb61969170f84c05a39c66040e2e1da6
#
_cell.length_a   1.000
_cell.length_b   1.000
_cell.length_c   1.000
_cell.angle_alpha   90.00
_cell.angle_beta   90.00
_cell.angle_gamma   90.00
#
_symmetry.space_group_name_H-M   'P 1'
#
loop_
_entity.id
_entity.type
_entity.pdbx_description
1 polymer ?
#
loop_
_entity_poly.entity_id
_entity_poly.type
_entity_poly.pdbx_seq_one_letter_code
_entity_poly.pdbx_strand_id
1 'polypeptide(L)'
;MEVKQAVIMVGGKGTRLYPLTENTPKPALPVLDMPCLKYLIRSFASAGITDVFLACGYKSDVLQKAIGDGSDLGVNIVYSDEDTPLGTGGAMKQLEDRLDPVFAAANGDTFIDIDLREQIALHLSTGAKITIALTTVENPCEYGIARIMDDGRITEFKDKPKPEEVFSNYINAGIYVVDRSVLAHVPEKTFFDFSKDLVPIITRMGERVQGYKLSGGVWKDVGRPSDLIATNLLMADRLHRDTVFPAEGCRVTRPFYLGEGSSAEDSVLESTVILKGSTVKGSTIAQSLIMEGCSVMQATVSESILGRNCTVNRGATVRKCVLRDGTVVGEGEILENRMG
;
A
#
# COMPACT_ATOMS: atom_id res chain seq x y z
N MET A 1 -24.87 13.59 8.49
CA MET A 1 -24.73 12.63 7.36
C MET A 1 -23.58 11.72 7.73
N GLU A 2 -23.71 10.41 7.55
CA GLU A 2 -22.63 9.45 7.75
C GLU A 2 -22.07 9.02 6.39
N VAL A 3 -20.78 8.86 6.27
CA VAL A 3 -20.11 8.31 5.09
C VAL A 3 -19.95 6.81 5.30
N LYS A 4 -20.62 6.00 4.49
CA LYS A 4 -20.70 4.53 4.65
C LYS A 4 -19.98 3.76 3.56
N GLN A 5 -19.64 4.43 2.46
CA GLN A 5 -19.06 3.80 1.28
C GLN A 5 -17.66 4.30 0.99
N ALA A 6 -16.81 3.41 0.48
CA ALA A 6 -15.51 3.76 -0.05
C ALA A 6 -15.27 3.12 -1.42
N VAL A 7 -14.53 3.81 -2.30
CA VAL A 7 -14.02 3.29 -3.57
C VAL A 7 -12.49 3.20 -3.49
N ILE A 8 -11.92 2.03 -3.73
CA ILE A 8 -10.46 1.85 -3.76
C ILE A 8 -10.05 1.44 -5.18
N MET A 9 -9.18 2.24 -5.80
CA MET A 9 -8.67 2.00 -7.14
C MET A 9 -7.46 1.06 -7.07
N VAL A 10 -7.59 -0.16 -7.61
CA VAL A 10 -6.60 -1.24 -7.52
C VAL A 10 -6.12 -1.76 -8.88
N GLY A 11 -6.27 -0.98 -9.96
CA GLY A 11 -6.00 -1.39 -11.34
C GLY A 11 -4.53 -1.43 -11.77
N GLY A 12 -3.57 -1.01 -10.93
CA GLY A 12 -2.17 -0.86 -11.30
C GLY A 12 -1.38 -2.17 -11.44
N LYS A 13 -0.50 -2.28 -12.45
CA LYS A 13 0.34 -3.47 -12.70
C LYS A 13 1.51 -3.66 -11.72
N GLY A 14 1.96 -2.60 -11.02
CA GLY A 14 3.04 -2.67 -10.04
C GLY A 14 4.41 -3.11 -10.61
N THR A 15 4.74 -2.71 -11.84
CA THR A 15 5.93 -3.19 -12.58
C THR A 15 7.27 -2.94 -11.89
N ARG A 16 7.37 -1.89 -11.07
CA ARG A 16 8.59 -1.57 -10.30
C ARG A 16 8.89 -2.58 -9.19
N LEU A 17 7.92 -3.41 -8.81
CA LEU A 17 8.04 -4.48 -7.81
C LEU A 17 8.25 -5.86 -8.43
N TYR A 18 8.41 -5.93 -9.77
CA TYR A 18 8.74 -7.19 -10.43
C TYR A 18 10.06 -7.75 -9.84
N PRO A 19 10.19 -9.08 -9.62
CA PRO A 19 9.30 -10.17 -10.04
C PRO A 19 8.13 -10.48 -9.07
N LEU A 20 8.06 -9.84 -7.90
CA LEU A 20 7.02 -10.12 -6.89
C LEU A 20 5.59 -9.94 -7.41
N THR A 21 5.42 -8.99 -8.34
CA THR A 21 4.13 -8.70 -8.96
C THR A 21 3.82 -9.52 -10.21
N GLU A 22 4.70 -10.47 -10.56
CA GLU A 22 4.47 -11.36 -11.70
C GLU A 22 3.18 -12.17 -11.55
N ASN A 23 2.92 -12.71 -10.35
CA ASN A 23 1.75 -13.53 -10.07
C ASN A 23 0.81 -12.93 -9.01
N THR A 24 1.24 -11.89 -8.30
CA THR A 24 0.50 -11.27 -7.21
C THR A 24 0.32 -9.78 -7.49
N PRO A 25 -0.91 -9.23 -7.56
CA PRO A 25 -1.10 -7.79 -7.73
C PRO A 25 -0.52 -7.03 -6.54
N LYS A 26 0.04 -5.82 -6.78
CA LYS A 26 0.70 -5.00 -5.76
C LYS A 26 -0.10 -4.86 -4.45
N PRO A 27 -1.44 -4.59 -4.47
CA PRO A 27 -2.23 -4.47 -3.25
C PRO A 27 -2.31 -5.75 -2.40
N ALA A 28 -2.05 -6.92 -3.01
CA ALA A 28 -2.03 -8.22 -2.34
C ALA A 28 -0.65 -8.63 -1.82
N LEU A 29 0.41 -7.84 -2.06
CA LEU A 29 1.72 -8.09 -1.45
C LEU A 29 1.63 -7.97 0.06
N PRO A 30 2.33 -8.83 0.82
CA PRO A 30 2.21 -8.85 2.26
C PRO A 30 2.98 -7.69 2.93
N VAL A 31 2.35 -7.10 3.93
CA VAL A 31 3.01 -6.35 4.98
C VAL A 31 2.75 -7.13 6.27
N LEU A 32 3.81 -7.71 6.83
CA LEU A 32 3.73 -8.81 7.78
C LEU A 32 2.86 -9.95 7.17
N ASP A 33 2.02 -10.62 7.96
CA ASP A 33 1.19 -11.74 7.46
C ASP A 33 -0.16 -11.31 6.86
N MET A 34 -0.30 -10.03 6.48
CA MET A 34 -1.56 -9.50 5.93
C MET A 34 -1.32 -8.75 4.61
N PRO A 35 -2.20 -8.91 3.59
CA PRO A 35 -2.15 -8.11 2.36
C PRO A 35 -2.15 -6.61 2.64
N CYS A 36 -1.31 -5.86 1.93
CA CYS A 36 -1.16 -4.40 2.07
C CYS A 36 -2.52 -3.68 2.02
N LEU A 37 -3.40 -4.06 1.09
CA LEU A 37 -4.73 -3.46 0.93
C LEU A 37 -5.63 -3.63 2.16
N LYS A 38 -5.49 -4.71 2.92
CA LYS A 38 -6.32 -4.95 4.11
C LYS A 38 -6.10 -3.91 5.23
N TYR A 39 -4.92 -3.30 5.30
CA TYR A 39 -4.67 -2.19 6.24
C TYR A 39 -5.50 -0.96 5.90
N LEU A 40 -5.56 -0.59 4.61
CA LEU A 40 -6.41 0.50 4.15
C LEU A 40 -7.90 0.21 4.39
N ILE A 41 -8.36 -1.01 4.06
CA ILE A 41 -9.75 -1.42 4.30
C ILE A 41 -10.07 -1.35 5.79
N ARG A 42 -9.17 -1.79 6.67
CA ARG A 42 -9.30 -1.69 8.12
C ARG A 42 -9.38 -0.23 8.60
N SER A 43 -8.60 0.66 8.00
CA SER A 43 -8.67 2.11 8.28
C SER A 43 -10.05 2.68 7.93
N PHE A 44 -10.62 2.27 6.80
CA PHE A 44 -11.99 2.64 6.41
C PHE A 44 -13.04 2.04 7.35
N ALA A 45 -12.96 0.76 7.67
CA ALA A 45 -13.87 0.10 8.62
C ALA A 45 -13.87 0.81 9.98
N SER A 46 -12.69 1.16 10.49
CA SER A 46 -12.52 1.89 11.76
C SER A 46 -13.12 3.31 11.72
N ALA A 47 -13.25 3.89 10.53
CA ALA A 47 -13.89 5.18 10.31
C ALA A 47 -15.41 5.08 10.10
N GLY A 48 -15.99 3.86 10.15
CA GLY A 48 -17.44 3.62 10.04
C GLY A 48 -17.91 3.31 8.61
N ILE A 49 -16.99 3.06 7.66
CA ILE A 49 -17.33 2.59 6.33
C ILE A 49 -17.78 1.13 6.42
N THR A 50 -18.87 0.78 5.76
CA THR A 50 -19.46 -0.56 5.73
C THR A 50 -19.38 -1.23 4.37
N ASP A 51 -19.33 -0.46 3.29
CA ASP A 51 -19.31 -0.97 1.93
C ASP A 51 -18.08 -0.42 1.18
N VAL A 52 -17.26 -1.32 0.68
CA VAL A 52 -16.01 -1.01 -0.03
C VAL A 52 -16.09 -1.54 -1.46
N PHE A 53 -16.05 -0.63 -2.43
CA PHE A 53 -15.96 -0.97 -3.84
C PHE A 53 -14.50 -1.01 -4.27
N LEU A 54 -14.04 -2.15 -4.77
CA LEU A 54 -12.71 -2.31 -5.34
C LEU A 54 -12.82 -2.19 -6.87
N ALA A 55 -12.33 -1.07 -7.42
CA ALA A 55 -12.24 -0.89 -8.87
C ALA A 55 -10.99 -1.60 -9.37
N CYS A 56 -11.21 -2.77 -9.99
CA CYS A 56 -10.18 -3.73 -10.34
C CYS A 56 -9.83 -3.68 -11.83
N GLY A 57 -8.56 -3.88 -12.12
CA GLY A 57 -8.05 -4.06 -13.47
C GLY A 57 -7.18 -5.31 -13.54
N TYR A 58 -5.90 -5.17 -13.32
CA TYR A 58 -4.92 -6.24 -13.45
C TYR A 58 -5.07 -7.33 -12.36
N LYS A 59 -5.27 -8.61 -12.77
CA LYS A 59 -5.35 -9.78 -11.89
C LYS A 59 -6.41 -9.69 -10.79
N SER A 60 -7.61 -9.27 -11.17
CA SER A 60 -8.73 -9.14 -10.25
C SER A 60 -9.05 -10.46 -9.51
N ASP A 61 -8.99 -11.60 -10.20
CA ASP A 61 -9.24 -12.93 -9.63
C ASP A 61 -8.24 -13.30 -8.51
N VAL A 62 -6.97 -12.94 -8.66
CA VAL A 62 -5.94 -13.15 -7.64
C VAL A 62 -6.17 -12.21 -6.46
N LEU A 63 -6.53 -10.96 -6.74
CA LEU A 63 -6.85 -9.98 -5.69
C LEU A 63 -8.06 -10.43 -4.87
N GLN A 64 -9.14 -10.90 -5.52
CA GLN A 64 -10.35 -11.39 -4.86
C GLN A 64 -10.04 -12.55 -3.91
N LYS A 65 -9.20 -13.50 -4.34
CA LYS A 65 -8.77 -14.63 -3.49
C LYS A 65 -7.96 -14.18 -2.27
N ALA A 66 -7.12 -13.15 -2.43
CA ALA A 66 -6.26 -12.65 -1.36
C ALA A 66 -7.00 -11.78 -0.33
N ILE A 67 -7.99 -11.02 -0.79
CA ILE A 67 -8.69 -10.03 0.06
C ILE A 67 -9.97 -10.61 0.66
N GLY A 68 -10.71 -11.44 -0.10
CA GLY A 68 -11.99 -12.03 0.31
C GLY A 68 -13.17 -11.07 0.16
N ASP A 69 -14.24 -11.33 0.89
CA ASP A 69 -15.48 -10.55 0.88
C ASP A 69 -15.53 -9.41 1.91
N GLY A 70 -14.49 -9.29 2.74
CA GLY A 70 -14.36 -8.25 3.76
C GLY A 70 -15.03 -8.59 5.10
N SER A 71 -15.67 -9.75 5.23
CA SER A 71 -16.32 -10.17 6.48
C SER A 71 -15.37 -10.24 7.67
N ASP A 72 -14.11 -10.62 7.45
CA ASP A 72 -13.05 -10.64 8.45
C ASP A 72 -12.60 -9.23 8.91
N LEU A 73 -12.96 -8.19 8.16
CA LEU A 73 -12.68 -6.78 8.48
C LEU A 73 -13.94 -6.00 8.88
N GLY A 74 -15.10 -6.64 8.91
CA GLY A 74 -16.38 -6.02 9.27
C GLY A 74 -16.96 -5.11 8.19
N VAL A 75 -16.60 -5.32 6.92
CA VAL A 75 -17.12 -4.59 5.76
C VAL A 75 -17.64 -5.56 4.70
N ASN A 76 -18.44 -5.03 3.78
CA ASN A 76 -18.86 -5.73 2.57
C ASN A 76 -18.01 -5.23 1.39
N ILE A 77 -17.29 -6.14 0.71
CA ILE A 77 -16.46 -5.80 -0.44
C ILE A 77 -17.17 -6.16 -1.73
N VAL A 78 -17.28 -5.18 -2.61
CA VAL A 78 -17.85 -5.34 -3.96
C VAL A 78 -16.74 -5.10 -4.98
N TYR A 79 -16.46 -6.11 -5.79
CA TYR A 79 -15.48 -6.00 -6.88
C TYR A 79 -16.15 -5.46 -8.15
N SER A 80 -15.49 -4.49 -8.78
CA SER A 80 -15.91 -3.88 -10.03
C SER A 80 -14.77 -3.96 -11.04
N ASP A 81 -14.91 -4.83 -12.03
CA ASP A 81 -13.89 -5.01 -13.05
C ASP A 81 -14.02 -3.95 -14.15
N GLU A 82 -12.87 -3.49 -14.66
CA GLU A 82 -12.76 -2.59 -15.79
C GLU A 82 -12.39 -3.39 -17.04
N ASP A 83 -13.21 -3.33 -18.09
CA ASP A 83 -12.90 -3.93 -19.40
C ASP A 83 -11.68 -3.27 -20.07
N THR A 84 -11.54 -1.98 -19.83
CA THR A 84 -10.41 -1.16 -20.30
C THR A 84 -9.99 -0.24 -19.17
N PRO A 85 -8.69 0.13 -19.05
CA PRO A 85 -8.25 1.07 -18.02
C PRO A 85 -8.99 2.41 -18.13
N LEU A 86 -9.75 2.76 -17.08
CA LEU A 86 -10.53 4.00 -17.02
C LEU A 86 -9.81 5.13 -16.28
N GLY A 87 -8.69 4.84 -15.63
CA GLY A 87 -8.03 5.78 -14.71
C GLY A 87 -8.83 5.97 -13.41
N THR A 88 -8.26 6.70 -12.45
CA THR A 88 -8.83 6.80 -11.11
C THR A 88 -10.18 7.52 -11.07
N GLY A 89 -10.37 8.55 -11.86
CA GLY A 89 -11.65 9.27 -12.00
C GLY A 89 -12.70 8.47 -12.77
N GLY A 90 -12.30 7.83 -13.88
CA GLY A 90 -13.22 7.00 -14.67
C GLY A 90 -13.70 5.76 -13.92
N ALA A 91 -12.86 5.17 -13.07
CA ALA A 91 -13.24 4.06 -12.18
C ALA A 91 -14.33 4.46 -11.18
N MET A 92 -14.21 5.65 -10.57
CA MET A 92 -15.29 6.21 -9.71
C MET A 92 -16.55 6.50 -10.51
N LYS A 93 -16.42 7.06 -11.73
CA LYS A 93 -17.57 7.35 -12.62
C LYS A 93 -18.36 6.09 -12.97
N GLN A 94 -17.68 4.96 -13.21
CA GLN A 94 -18.34 3.68 -13.50
C GLN A 94 -19.25 3.22 -12.33
N LEU A 95 -18.96 3.64 -11.11
CA LEU A 95 -19.70 3.29 -9.91
C LEU A 95 -20.75 4.34 -9.49
N GLU A 96 -20.87 5.47 -10.19
CA GLU A 96 -21.62 6.67 -9.78
C GLU A 96 -23.05 6.36 -9.30
N ASP A 97 -23.79 5.52 -10.03
CA ASP A 97 -25.19 5.17 -9.70
C ASP A 97 -25.34 4.32 -8.43
N ARG A 98 -24.23 3.76 -7.93
CA ARG A 98 -24.18 2.91 -6.74
C ARG A 98 -23.64 3.63 -5.51
N LEU A 99 -23.10 4.84 -5.71
CA LEU A 99 -22.45 5.60 -4.64
C LEU A 99 -23.42 6.54 -3.93
N ASP A 100 -23.23 6.65 -2.63
CA ASP A 100 -23.89 7.64 -1.78
C ASP A 100 -23.51 9.08 -2.20
N PRO A 101 -24.28 10.11 -1.79
CA PRO A 101 -23.96 11.51 -2.09
C PRO A 101 -22.57 11.96 -1.66
N VAL A 102 -22.03 11.37 -0.58
CA VAL A 102 -20.65 11.54 -0.13
C VAL A 102 -20.04 10.17 0.14
N PHE A 103 -18.89 9.93 -0.41
CA PHE A 103 -18.15 8.68 -0.24
C PHE A 103 -16.66 8.94 -0.02
N ALA A 104 -15.96 7.98 0.58
CA ALA A 104 -14.51 7.99 0.67
C ALA A 104 -13.89 7.34 -0.59
N ALA A 105 -12.66 7.70 -0.92
CA ALA A 105 -11.93 7.02 -1.99
C ALA A 105 -10.44 6.94 -1.67
N ALA A 106 -9.75 5.94 -2.23
CA ALA A 106 -8.29 5.85 -2.07
C ALA A 106 -7.62 5.11 -3.23
N ASN A 107 -6.33 5.42 -3.42
CA ASN A 107 -5.44 4.63 -4.24
C ASN A 107 -5.02 3.38 -3.48
N GLY A 108 -5.31 2.20 -4.00
CA GLY A 108 -5.03 0.92 -3.33
C GLY A 108 -3.59 0.43 -3.48
N ASP A 109 -2.71 1.23 -4.06
CA ASP A 109 -1.30 0.91 -4.25
C ASP A 109 -0.38 1.56 -3.19
N THR A 110 -0.97 2.22 -2.20
CA THR A 110 -0.27 2.86 -1.07
C THR A 110 -0.55 2.08 0.22
N PHE A 111 0.46 1.90 1.06
CA PHE A 111 0.26 1.37 2.40
C PHE A 111 -0.29 2.47 3.31
N ILE A 112 -1.46 2.21 3.91
CA ILE A 112 -2.20 3.16 4.74
C ILE A 112 -2.70 2.43 5.99
N ASP A 113 -2.29 2.92 7.16
CA ASP A 113 -2.77 2.50 8.49
C ASP A 113 -3.00 3.75 9.35
N ILE A 114 -4.13 4.44 9.11
CA ILE A 114 -4.43 5.79 9.60
C ILE A 114 -5.88 5.87 10.08
N ASP A 115 -6.14 6.74 11.07
CA ASP A 115 -7.51 7.11 11.44
C ASP A 115 -8.07 8.16 10.46
N LEU A 116 -9.13 7.83 9.77
CA LEU A 116 -9.75 8.67 8.74
C LEU A 116 -10.96 9.48 9.23
N ARG A 117 -11.36 9.32 10.49
CA ARG A 117 -12.55 9.99 11.06
C ARG A 117 -12.46 11.51 10.99
N GLU A 118 -11.31 12.08 11.29
CA GLU A 118 -11.10 13.54 11.23
C GLU A 118 -11.19 14.08 9.81
N GLN A 119 -10.66 13.37 8.81
CA GLN A 119 -10.76 13.76 7.40
C GLN A 119 -12.22 13.78 6.94
N ILE A 120 -12.99 12.76 7.31
CA ILE A 120 -14.43 12.68 6.99
C ILE A 120 -15.19 13.83 7.68
N ALA A 121 -14.93 14.06 8.97
CA ALA A 121 -15.57 15.14 9.72
C ALA A 121 -15.25 16.53 9.13
N LEU A 122 -13.99 16.76 8.73
CA LEU A 122 -13.58 18.00 8.07
C LEU A 122 -14.31 18.20 6.74
N HIS A 123 -14.44 17.17 5.91
CA HIS A 123 -15.18 17.24 4.66
C HIS A 123 -16.64 17.68 4.89
N LEU A 124 -17.32 17.02 5.80
CA LEU A 124 -18.73 17.30 6.11
C LEU A 124 -18.92 18.70 6.71
N SER A 125 -18.01 19.16 7.57
CA SER A 125 -18.10 20.46 8.23
C SER A 125 -17.81 21.64 7.30
N THR A 126 -16.94 21.44 6.29
CA THR A 126 -16.54 22.49 5.35
C THR A 126 -17.43 22.57 4.12
N GLY A 127 -18.27 21.56 3.87
CA GLY A 127 -19.05 21.43 2.64
C GLY A 127 -18.19 21.36 1.38
N ALA A 128 -16.95 20.85 1.51
CA ALA A 128 -16.05 20.71 0.39
C ALA A 128 -16.59 19.73 -0.65
N LYS A 129 -16.27 19.96 -1.91
CA LYS A 129 -16.56 19.01 -3.00
C LYS A 129 -15.57 17.84 -3.03
N ILE A 130 -14.33 18.11 -2.66
CA ILE A 130 -13.28 17.11 -2.51
C ILE A 130 -12.45 17.48 -1.28
N THR A 131 -12.16 16.50 -0.43
CA THR A 131 -11.15 16.63 0.63
C THR A 131 -10.01 15.66 0.36
N ILE A 132 -8.79 16.18 0.21
CA ILE A 132 -7.59 15.43 -0.12
C ILE A 132 -6.72 15.29 1.13
N ALA A 133 -6.37 14.06 1.52
CA ALA A 133 -5.35 13.86 2.54
C ALA A 133 -3.97 14.26 2.00
N LEU A 134 -3.25 15.03 2.78
CA LEU A 134 -1.92 15.56 2.46
C LEU A 134 -0.90 15.05 3.46
N THR A 135 0.26 14.65 2.95
CA THR A 135 1.45 14.36 3.75
C THR A 135 2.66 15.12 3.19
N THR A 136 3.80 15.04 3.84
CA THR A 136 5.02 15.69 3.37
C THR A 136 6.09 14.67 3.01
N VAL A 137 6.85 14.94 1.95
CA VAL A 137 7.99 14.14 1.50
C VAL A 137 9.16 15.06 1.16
N GLU A 138 10.38 14.50 1.17
CA GLU A 138 11.59 15.27 0.78
C GLU A 138 11.60 15.56 -0.72
N ASN A 139 11.23 14.59 -1.56
CA ASN A 139 11.17 14.74 -3.01
C ASN A 139 9.72 14.61 -3.51
N PRO A 140 9.02 15.72 -3.78
CA PRO A 140 7.62 15.70 -4.20
C PRO A 140 7.39 15.46 -5.69
N CYS A 141 8.43 15.37 -6.52
CA CYS A 141 8.31 15.30 -7.99
C CYS A 141 7.59 14.04 -8.53
N GLU A 142 7.46 12.98 -7.71
CA GLU A 142 6.75 11.76 -8.10
C GLU A 142 5.24 11.81 -7.75
N TYR A 143 4.76 12.90 -7.11
CA TYR A 143 3.41 13.02 -6.54
C TYR A 143 2.67 14.26 -7.04
N GLY A 144 1.37 14.30 -6.79
CA GLY A 144 0.62 15.55 -6.91
C GLY A 144 0.92 16.46 -5.71
N ILE A 145 1.28 17.73 -5.96
CA ILE A 145 1.54 18.73 -4.93
C ILE A 145 0.39 19.71 -4.78
N ALA A 146 0.16 20.18 -3.55
CA ALA A 146 -0.91 21.12 -3.23
C ALA A 146 -0.40 22.37 -2.52
N ARG A 147 -0.89 23.55 -2.94
CA ARG A 147 -0.78 24.80 -2.18
C ARG A 147 -2.06 25.00 -1.37
N ILE A 148 -1.90 25.14 -0.07
CA ILE A 148 -3.03 25.28 0.87
C ILE A 148 -3.00 26.63 1.56
N MET A 149 -4.18 27.19 1.81
CA MET A 149 -4.38 28.39 2.61
C MET A 149 -4.47 28.04 4.11
N ASP A 150 -4.53 29.04 4.97
CA ASP A 150 -4.64 28.87 6.44
C ASP A 150 -5.91 28.12 6.84
N ASP A 151 -7.00 28.28 6.09
CA ASP A 151 -8.27 27.55 6.29
C ASP A 151 -8.25 26.14 5.69
N GLY A 152 -7.10 25.71 5.17
CA GLY A 152 -6.88 24.41 4.55
C GLY A 152 -7.42 24.28 3.11
N ARG A 153 -7.98 25.33 2.52
CA ARG A 153 -8.44 25.30 1.11
C ARG A 153 -7.25 25.13 0.17
N ILE A 154 -7.37 24.22 -0.77
CA ILE A 154 -6.38 24.03 -1.85
C ILE A 154 -6.67 25.06 -2.94
N THR A 155 -5.66 25.88 -3.26
CA THR A 155 -5.75 26.92 -4.30
C THR A 155 -4.99 26.58 -5.56
N GLU A 156 -4.02 25.68 -5.46
CA GLU A 156 -3.25 25.20 -6.60
C GLU A 156 -2.92 23.73 -6.39
N PHE A 157 -3.08 22.94 -7.44
CA PHE A 157 -2.74 21.52 -7.47
C PHE A 157 -2.01 21.21 -8.77
N LYS A 158 -0.88 20.51 -8.67
CA LYS A 158 -0.08 20.10 -9.82
C LYS A 158 0.39 18.67 -9.66
N ASP A 159 0.04 17.80 -10.62
CA ASP A 159 0.48 16.42 -10.62
C ASP A 159 1.90 16.32 -11.20
N LYS A 160 2.77 15.60 -10.47
CA LYS A 160 4.16 15.26 -10.84
C LYS A 160 4.94 16.44 -11.44
N PRO A 161 5.17 17.50 -10.64
CA PRO A 161 5.88 18.69 -11.10
C PRO A 161 7.33 18.36 -11.45
N LYS A 162 7.89 19.11 -12.39
CA LYS A 162 9.35 19.14 -12.56
C LYS A 162 10.00 19.83 -11.36
N PRO A 163 11.31 19.62 -11.08
CA PRO A 163 11.97 20.24 -9.93
C PRO A 163 11.78 21.77 -9.85
N GLU A 164 11.83 22.47 -10.98
CA GLU A 164 11.64 23.91 -11.09
C GLU A 164 10.18 24.38 -10.89
N GLU A 165 9.24 23.44 -10.89
CA GLU A 165 7.80 23.70 -10.74
C GLU A 165 7.29 23.38 -9.33
N VAL A 166 8.18 22.88 -8.45
CA VAL A 166 7.81 22.52 -7.08
C VAL A 166 7.56 23.79 -6.25
N PHE A 167 6.34 23.96 -5.79
CA PHE A 167 5.91 25.08 -4.96
C PHE A 167 5.47 24.64 -3.54
N SER A 168 5.43 23.34 -3.27
CA SER A 168 4.99 22.78 -1.98
C SER A 168 5.56 21.39 -1.77
N ASN A 169 5.86 21.05 -0.50
CA ASN A 169 6.19 19.69 -0.09
C ASN A 169 4.94 18.91 0.41
N TYR A 170 3.78 19.56 0.47
CA TYR A 170 2.53 18.85 0.72
C TYR A 170 2.13 18.09 -0.54
N ILE A 171 2.14 16.77 -0.42
CA ILE A 171 1.75 15.87 -1.51
C ILE A 171 0.38 15.24 -1.24
N ASN A 172 -0.29 14.87 -2.33
CA ASN A 172 -1.48 14.06 -2.31
C ASN A 172 -1.17 12.64 -1.78
N ALA A 173 -1.74 12.29 -0.65
CA ALA A 173 -1.55 10.98 -0.04
C ALA A 173 -2.42 9.86 -0.68
N GLY A 174 -3.24 10.20 -1.68
CA GLY A 174 -4.09 9.24 -2.37
C GLY A 174 -5.30 8.78 -1.55
N ILE A 175 -5.76 9.59 -0.60
CA ILE A 175 -6.97 9.34 0.19
C ILE A 175 -7.89 10.55 0.08
N TYR A 176 -9.16 10.31 -0.20
CA TYR A 176 -10.12 11.34 -0.52
C TYR A 176 -11.45 11.14 0.20
N VAL A 177 -12.17 12.24 0.45
CA VAL A 177 -13.61 12.24 0.68
C VAL A 177 -14.24 13.10 -0.42
N VAL A 178 -15.27 12.60 -1.07
CA VAL A 178 -15.75 13.12 -2.35
C VAL A 178 -17.27 13.29 -2.31
N ASP A 179 -17.74 14.49 -2.67
CA ASP A 179 -19.14 14.73 -3.02
C ASP A 179 -19.39 14.13 -4.42
N ARG A 180 -20.34 13.19 -4.54
CA ARG A 180 -20.64 12.48 -5.78
C ARG A 180 -20.93 13.42 -6.96
N SER A 181 -21.46 14.62 -6.71
CA SER A 181 -21.78 15.58 -7.79
C SER A 181 -20.59 15.95 -8.66
N VAL A 182 -19.33 15.80 -8.17
CA VAL A 182 -18.15 16.08 -8.99
C VAL A 182 -17.99 15.09 -10.14
N LEU A 183 -18.55 13.89 -10.03
CA LEU A 183 -18.49 12.86 -11.07
C LEU A 183 -19.26 13.24 -12.34
N ALA A 184 -20.16 14.24 -12.27
CA ALA A 184 -20.80 14.81 -13.45
C ALA A 184 -19.80 15.43 -14.45
N HIS A 185 -18.59 15.78 -13.99
CA HIS A 185 -17.52 16.34 -14.82
C HIS A 185 -16.58 15.28 -15.39
N VAL A 186 -16.80 14.00 -15.06
CA VAL A 186 -16.03 12.87 -15.58
C VAL A 186 -16.78 12.26 -16.77
N PRO A 187 -16.18 12.18 -17.96
CA PRO A 187 -16.81 11.57 -19.11
C PRO A 187 -16.96 10.05 -18.92
N GLU A 188 -18.06 9.50 -19.41
CA GLU A 188 -18.30 8.06 -19.34
C GLU A 188 -17.32 7.25 -20.21
N LYS A 189 -16.94 6.07 -19.73
CA LYS A 189 -16.15 5.08 -20.49
C LYS A 189 -14.85 5.63 -21.10
N THR A 190 -14.27 6.64 -20.45
CA THR A 190 -13.07 7.34 -20.92
C THR A 190 -12.01 7.28 -19.83
N PHE A 191 -10.74 7.13 -20.23
CA PHE A 191 -9.63 7.27 -19.30
C PHE A 191 -9.60 8.69 -18.75
N PHE A 192 -9.77 8.81 -17.43
CA PHE A 192 -9.80 10.09 -16.74
C PHE A 192 -9.18 9.95 -15.36
N ASP A 193 -8.18 10.78 -15.08
CA ASP A 193 -7.48 10.73 -13.79
C ASP A 193 -8.11 11.70 -12.77
N PHE A 194 -8.34 11.21 -11.57
CA PHE A 194 -8.96 12.01 -10.50
C PHE A 194 -8.10 13.22 -10.13
N SER A 195 -6.81 12.99 -9.88
CA SER A 195 -5.90 14.03 -9.40
C SER A 195 -5.48 15.00 -10.51
N LYS A 196 -5.16 14.46 -11.69
CA LYS A 196 -4.62 15.22 -12.81
C LYS A 196 -5.70 15.99 -13.57
N ASP A 197 -6.88 15.37 -13.72
CA ASP A 197 -7.93 15.92 -14.58
C ASP A 197 -9.07 16.54 -13.76
N LEU A 198 -9.66 15.81 -12.78
CA LEU A 198 -10.83 16.26 -12.04
C LEU A 198 -10.53 17.36 -11.02
N VAL A 199 -9.54 17.16 -10.15
CA VAL A 199 -9.21 18.16 -9.10
C VAL A 199 -8.96 19.55 -9.66
N PRO A 200 -8.18 19.73 -10.78
CA PRO A 200 -8.02 21.04 -11.39
C PRO A 200 -9.30 21.63 -11.99
N ILE A 201 -10.22 20.80 -12.49
CA ILE A 201 -11.52 21.28 -12.99
C ILE A 201 -12.33 21.88 -11.85
N ILE A 202 -12.51 21.12 -10.75
CA ILE A 202 -13.27 21.54 -9.57
C ILE A 202 -12.68 22.81 -8.95
N THR A 203 -11.35 22.89 -8.86
CA THR A 203 -10.65 24.07 -8.34
C THR A 203 -10.89 25.31 -9.22
N ARG A 204 -10.82 25.16 -10.56
CA ARG A 204 -11.08 26.29 -11.52
C ARG A 204 -12.53 26.76 -11.51
N MET A 205 -13.48 25.89 -11.18
CA MET A 205 -14.88 26.27 -11.00
C MET A 205 -15.12 27.10 -9.74
N GLY A 206 -14.12 27.27 -8.89
CA GLY A 206 -14.23 27.97 -7.60
C GLY A 206 -14.87 27.15 -6.50
N GLU A 207 -15.15 25.87 -6.76
CA GLU A 207 -15.66 24.94 -5.76
C GLU A 207 -14.60 24.66 -4.68
N ARG A 208 -15.03 24.32 -3.47
CA ARG A 208 -14.11 24.09 -2.37
C ARG A 208 -13.43 22.72 -2.50
N VAL A 209 -12.12 22.73 -2.72
CA VAL A 209 -11.23 21.60 -2.55
C VAL A 209 -10.46 21.81 -1.23
N GLN A 210 -10.59 20.88 -0.29
CA GLN A 210 -10.05 20.97 1.05
C GLN A 210 -8.83 20.04 1.21
N GLY A 211 -7.75 20.52 1.79
CA GLY A 211 -6.62 19.71 2.23
C GLY A 211 -6.81 19.28 3.69
N TYR A 212 -6.57 18.02 3.98
CA TYR A 212 -6.45 17.46 5.33
C TYR A 212 -5.01 17.00 5.55
N LYS A 213 -4.29 17.62 6.47
CA LYS A 213 -2.92 17.21 6.82
C LYS A 213 -2.98 15.96 7.68
N LEU A 214 -2.41 14.86 7.19
CA LEU A 214 -2.36 13.62 7.96
C LEU A 214 -1.63 13.83 9.29
N SER A 215 -2.25 13.41 10.37
CA SER A 215 -1.71 13.43 11.72
C SER A 215 -1.67 12.00 12.28
N GLY A 216 -0.48 11.48 12.53
CA GLY A 216 -0.31 10.13 13.06
C GLY A 216 -0.54 9.02 12.02
N GLY A 217 -0.50 7.76 12.49
CA GLY A 217 -0.62 6.58 11.63
C GLY A 217 0.62 6.31 10.78
N VAL A 218 0.44 5.49 9.75
CA VAL A 218 1.48 5.18 8.75
C VAL A 218 0.93 5.38 7.35
N TRP A 219 1.63 6.18 6.58
CA TRP A 219 1.47 6.33 5.14
C TRP A 219 2.81 6.02 4.47
N LYS A 220 2.83 5.11 3.50
CA LYS A 220 4.02 4.77 2.71
C LYS A 220 3.62 4.44 1.27
N ASP A 221 4.28 5.08 0.31
CA ASP A 221 4.28 4.57 -1.07
C ASP A 221 5.17 3.32 -1.11
N VAL A 222 4.60 2.18 -1.46
CA VAL A 222 5.31 0.91 -1.62
C VAL A 222 5.60 0.72 -3.11
N GLY A 223 6.37 1.63 -3.67
CA GLY A 223 6.67 1.65 -5.10
C GLY A 223 7.81 0.73 -5.54
N ARG A 224 8.74 0.41 -4.64
CA ARG A 224 9.97 -0.34 -4.93
C ARG A 224 10.17 -1.47 -3.90
N PRO A 225 10.99 -2.48 -4.19
CA PRO A 225 11.31 -3.55 -3.23
C PRO A 225 11.86 -3.03 -1.89
N SER A 226 12.72 -2.01 -1.92
CA SER A 226 13.22 -1.35 -0.71
C SER A 226 12.13 -0.75 0.16
N ASP A 227 11.07 -0.18 -0.48
CA ASP A 227 9.94 0.40 0.23
C ASP A 227 9.11 -0.69 0.91
N LEU A 228 8.98 -1.87 0.27
CA LEU A 228 8.29 -3.03 0.83
C LEU A 228 9.04 -3.58 2.06
N ILE A 229 10.38 -3.71 2.00
CA ILE A 229 11.20 -4.09 3.16
C ILE A 229 11.02 -3.05 4.27
N ALA A 230 11.21 -1.77 3.98
CA ALA A 230 11.13 -0.69 4.96
C ALA A 230 9.75 -0.61 5.63
N THR A 231 8.66 -0.81 4.86
CA THR A 231 7.30 -0.84 5.40
C THR A 231 7.08 -2.04 6.33
N ASN A 232 7.56 -3.23 5.93
CA ASN A 232 7.49 -4.42 6.77
C ASN A 232 8.28 -4.25 8.09
N LEU A 233 9.49 -3.72 8.02
CA LEU A 233 10.32 -3.45 9.21
C LEU A 233 9.67 -2.40 10.13
N LEU A 234 9.11 -1.32 9.57
CA LEU A 234 8.39 -0.32 10.34
C LEU A 234 7.18 -0.92 11.07
N MET A 235 6.42 -1.78 10.41
CA MET A 235 5.26 -2.42 11.03
C MET A 235 5.67 -3.47 12.06
N ALA A 236 6.77 -4.18 11.84
CA ALA A 236 7.36 -5.08 12.83
C ALA A 236 7.77 -4.33 14.11
N ASP A 237 8.38 -3.16 14.00
CA ASP A 237 8.75 -2.33 15.15
C ASP A 237 7.52 -1.84 15.93
N ARG A 238 6.45 -1.44 15.20
CA ARG A 238 5.21 -0.96 15.84
C ARG A 238 4.44 -2.02 16.59
N LEU A 239 4.39 -3.26 16.05
CA LEU A 239 3.59 -4.34 16.64
C LEU A 239 4.29 -5.07 17.79
N HIS A 240 5.62 -5.07 17.82
CA HIS A 240 6.38 -5.98 18.68
C HIS A 240 7.39 -5.30 19.61
N ARG A 241 7.10 -4.08 20.04
CA ARG A 241 8.00 -3.37 20.97
C ARG A 241 8.31 -4.17 22.24
N ASP A 242 7.37 -5.01 22.71
CA ASP A 242 7.46 -5.71 23.99
C ASP A 242 7.41 -7.25 23.88
N THR A 243 7.47 -7.84 22.68
CA THR A 243 7.32 -9.28 22.49
C THR A 243 8.66 -10.00 22.54
N VAL A 244 8.75 -11.06 23.36
CA VAL A 244 9.86 -12.03 23.37
C VAL A 244 9.56 -13.08 22.31
N PHE A 245 10.44 -13.25 21.34
CA PHE A 245 10.28 -14.23 20.26
C PHE A 245 10.87 -15.59 20.66
N PRO A 246 10.16 -16.70 20.38
CA PRO A 246 10.71 -18.04 20.52
C PRO A 246 11.67 -18.33 19.35
N ALA A 247 12.89 -17.84 19.45
CA ALA A 247 13.96 -18.09 18.48
C ALA A 247 15.11 -18.78 19.24
N GLU A 248 15.06 -20.10 19.29
CA GLU A 248 16.00 -20.91 20.08
C GLU A 248 17.43 -20.78 19.52
N GLY A 249 18.38 -20.42 20.37
CA GLY A 249 19.78 -20.24 19.97
C GLY A 249 20.04 -19.03 19.08
N CYS A 250 19.05 -18.17 18.83
CA CYS A 250 19.18 -17.03 17.92
C CYS A 250 19.69 -15.76 18.62
N ARG A 251 20.49 -14.98 17.88
CA ARG A 251 20.77 -13.57 18.20
C ARG A 251 19.90 -12.68 17.32
N VAL A 252 19.01 -11.91 17.96
CA VAL A 252 18.03 -11.06 17.26
C VAL A 252 18.30 -9.59 17.53
N THR A 253 18.36 -8.78 16.46
CA THR A 253 18.40 -7.32 16.49
C THR A 253 17.15 -6.76 15.83
N ARG A 254 16.42 -5.89 16.53
CA ARG A 254 15.17 -5.28 16.06
C ARG A 254 15.41 -4.24 14.97
N PRO A 255 14.37 -3.91 14.16
CA PRO A 255 13.03 -4.52 14.13
C PRO A 255 13.06 -5.97 13.64
N PHE A 256 12.23 -6.83 14.23
CA PHE A 256 12.14 -8.25 13.89
C PHE A 256 10.70 -8.74 13.96
N TYR A 257 10.33 -9.61 13.02
CA TYR A 257 9.03 -10.29 12.99
C TYR A 257 9.19 -11.74 12.60
N LEU A 258 8.52 -12.62 13.34
CA LEU A 258 8.39 -14.05 13.04
C LEU A 258 6.90 -14.39 12.91
N GLY A 259 6.48 -14.73 11.70
CA GLY A 259 5.09 -15.03 11.34
C GLY A 259 4.58 -16.34 11.92
N GLU A 260 3.27 -16.53 11.88
CA GLU A 260 2.60 -17.71 12.40
C GLU A 260 3.12 -19.00 11.74
N GLY A 261 3.41 -20.04 12.56
CA GLY A 261 3.93 -21.32 12.05
C GLY A 261 5.34 -21.28 11.50
N SER A 262 6.07 -20.16 11.70
CA SER A 262 7.47 -20.04 11.31
C SER A 262 8.40 -20.45 12.47
N SER A 263 9.63 -20.85 12.13
CA SER A 263 10.68 -21.16 13.11
C SER A 263 12.01 -20.52 12.72
N ALA A 264 12.77 -20.12 13.74
CA ALA A 264 14.16 -19.69 13.60
C ALA A 264 15.01 -20.34 14.69
N GLU A 265 16.09 -21.03 14.28
CA GLU A 265 16.98 -21.77 15.18
C GLU A 265 18.44 -21.43 14.85
N ASP A 266 19.28 -21.30 15.89
CA ASP A 266 20.75 -21.14 15.78
C ASP A 266 21.20 -20.08 14.78
N SER A 267 20.48 -18.96 14.70
CA SER A 267 20.63 -17.97 13.62
C SER A 267 20.92 -16.56 14.14
N VAL A 268 21.50 -15.73 13.27
CA VAL A 268 21.69 -14.29 13.50
C VAL A 268 20.67 -13.54 12.63
N LEU A 269 19.77 -12.78 13.27
CA LEU A 269 18.64 -12.11 12.63
C LEU A 269 18.70 -10.61 12.95
N GLU A 270 19.02 -9.79 11.94
CA GLU A 270 19.17 -8.32 12.10
C GLU A 270 18.19 -7.57 11.22
N SER A 271 17.28 -6.79 11.81
CA SER A 271 16.29 -6.02 11.06
C SER A 271 15.62 -6.88 9.97
N THR A 272 14.91 -7.94 10.39
CA THR A 272 14.43 -9.00 9.49
C THR A 272 12.96 -9.30 9.75
N VAL A 273 12.22 -9.51 8.67
CA VAL A 273 10.83 -9.99 8.68
C VAL A 273 10.76 -11.37 8.04
N ILE A 274 10.30 -12.35 8.78
CA ILE A 274 10.07 -13.73 8.34
C ILE A 274 8.58 -13.99 8.42
N LEU A 275 7.93 -14.17 7.25
CA LEU A 275 6.49 -14.38 7.17
C LEU A 275 6.13 -15.86 7.41
N LYS A 276 4.84 -16.08 7.64
CA LYS A 276 4.25 -17.35 8.08
C LYS A 276 4.75 -18.59 7.35
N GLY A 277 4.87 -19.69 8.08
CA GLY A 277 5.22 -21.01 7.56
C GLY A 277 6.66 -21.13 7.06
N SER A 278 7.54 -20.16 7.36
CA SER A 278 8.94 -20.16 6.94
C SER A 278 9.87 -20.76 8.00
N THR A 279 10.94 -21.42 7.56
CA THR A 279 11.96 -22.04 8.43
C THR A 279 13.33 -21.42 8.16
N VAL A 280 14.01 -20.97 9.22
CA VAL A 280 15.38 -20.43 9.16
C VAL A 280 16.25 -21.17 10.17
N LYS A 281 17.33 -21.80 9.72
CA LYS A 281 18.22 -22.55 10.61
C LYS A 281 19.68 -22.32 10.31
N GLY A 282 20.50 -22.05 11.34
CA GLY A 282 21.94 -21.89 11.25
C GLY A 282 22.38 -20.78 10.30
N SER A 283 21.54 -19.74 10.12
CA SER A 283 21.67 -18.77 9.03
C SER A 283 21.90 -17.35 9.57
N THR A 284 22.45 -16.48 8.72
CA THR A 284 22.55 -15.04 8.99
C THR A 284 21.61 -14.29 8.03
N ILE A 285 20.63 -13.57 8.59
CA ILE A 285 19.69 -12.77 7.80
C ILE A 285 19.71 -11.34 8.29
N ALA A 286 19.91 -10.38 7.38
CA ALA A 286 19.99 -8.97 7.70
C ALA A 286 19.18 -8.11 6.70
N GLN A 287 18.45 -7.11 7.19
CA GLN A 287 17.69 -6.12 6.40
C GLN A 287 16.87 -6.75 5.26
N SER A 288 16.17 -7.85 5.56
CA SER A 288 15.56 -8.70 4.55
C SER A 288 14.09 -9.05 4.88
N LEU A 289 13.34 -9.32 3.82
CA LEU A 289 11.98 -9.83 3.89
C LEU A 289 11.97 -11.26 3.33
N ILE A 290 11.65 -12.22 4.18
CA ILE A 290 11.45 -13.62 3.82
C ILE A 290 9.94 -13.85 3.74
N MET A 291 9.41 -14.04 2.53
CA MET A 291 7.97 -14.27 2.33
C MET A 291 7.55 -15.67 2.79
N GLU A 292 6.27 -15.95 2.68
CA GLU A 292 5.64 -17.15 3.24
C GLU A 292 6.25 -18.47 2.68
N GLY A 293 6.38 -19.47 3.53
CA GLY A 293 6.76 -20.84 3.15
C GLY A 293 8.21 -21.01 2.72
N CYS A 294 9.09 -20.06 3.00
CA CYS A 294 10.50 -20.16 2.63
C CYS A 294 11.30 -21.07 3.58
N SER A 295 12.36 -21.69 3.04
CA SER A 295 13.34 -22.47 3.79
C SER A 295 14.75 -21.90 3.56
N VAL A 296 15.42 -21.47 4.66
CA VAL A 296 16.78 -20.92 4.64
C VAL A 296 17.66 -21.72 5.58
N MET A 297 18.60 -22.48 5.04
CA MET A 297 19.39 -23.46 5.78
C MET A 297 20.88 -23.17 5.67
N GLN A 298 21.54 -22.82 6.78
CA GLN A 298 22.97 -22.58 6.89
C GLN A 298 23.50 -21.62 5.79
N ALA A 299 22.79 -20.53 5.56
CA ALA A 299 22.99 -19.59 4.45
C ALA A 299 23.07 -18.14 4.95
N THR A 300 23.46 -17.22 4.06
CA THR A 300 23.49 -15.79 4.32
C THR A 300 22.52 -15.06 3.39
N VAL A 301 21.61 -14.25 3.93
CA VAL A 301 20.68 -13.41 3.18
C VAL A 301 20.76 -11.98 3.69
N SER A 302 21.02 -11.02 2.81
CA SER A 302 21.10 -9.61 3.21
C SER A 302 20.48 -8.66 2.18
N GLU A 303 19.84 -7.59 2.64
CA GLU A 303 19.22 -6.53 1.84
C GLU A 303 18.34 -7.10 0.69
N SER A 304 17.61 -8.21 0.98
CA SER A 304 16.97 -9.02 -0.07
C SER A 304 15.51 -9.33 0.28
N ILE A 305 14.74 -9.63 -0.78
CA ILE A 305 13.41 -10.21 -0.66
C ILE A 305 13.45 -11.61 -1.26
N LEU A 306 13.09 -12.61 -0.47
CA LEU A 306 12.78 -13.94 -0.97
C LEU A 306 11.27 -14.01 -1.22
N GLY A 307 10.86 -14.27 -2.47
CA GLY A 307 9.47 -14.56 -2.82
C GLY A 307 8.95 -15.79 -2.08
N ARG A 308 7.66 -16.10 -2.24
CA ARG A 308 7.03 -17.24 -1.56
C ARG A 308 7.69 -18.57 -1.93
N ASN A 309 7.76 -19.49 -0.96
CA ASN A 309 8.26 -20.85 -1.16
C ASN A 309 9.69 -20.93 -1.75
N CYS A 310 10.53 -19.93 -1.51
CA CYS A 310 11.93 -19.98 -1.88
C CYS A 310 12.72 -20.94 -0.97
N THR A 311 13.71 -21.60 -1.54
CA THR A 311 14.65 -22.44 -0.80
C THR A 311 16.07 -21.91 -0.98
N VAL A 312 16.77 -21.62 0.12
CA VAL A 312 18.17 -21.20 0.12
C VAL A 312 18.97 -22.25 0.85
N ASN A 313 19.82 -22.96 0.12
CA ASN A 313 20.57 -24.11 0.63
C ASN A 313 21.88 -23.72 1.30
N ARG A 314 22.51 -24.71 1.95
CA ARG A 314 23.74 -24.58 2.75
C ARG A 314 24.85 -23.84 2.00
N GLY A 315 25.48 -22.89 2.70
CA GLY A 315 26.61 -22.12 2.18
C GLY A 315 26.25 -21.08 1.11
N ALA A 316 24.97 -21.01 0.71
CA ALA A 316 24.53 -20.02 -0.25
C ALA A 316 24.56 -18.59 0.31
N THR A 317 24.80 -17.62 -0.57
CA THR A 317 24.74 -16.19 -0.25
C THR A 317 23.80 -15.47 -1.21
N VAL A 318 22.81 -14.74 -0.65
CA VAL A 318 21.86 -13.93 -1.39
C VAL A 318 21.97 -12.49 -0.89
N ARG A 319 22.39 -11.57 -1.76
CA ARG A 319 22.64 -10.17 -1.39
C ARG A 319 22.04 -9.20 -2.40
N LYS A 320 21.28 -8.22 -1.90
CA LYS A 320 20.62 -7.19 -2.74
C LYS A 320 19.82 -7.79 -3.89
N CYS A 321 19.07 -8.86 -3.57
CA CYS A 321 18.28 -9.59 -4.54
C CYS A 321 16.80 -9.49 -4.27
N VAL A 322 16.00 -9.60 -5.34
CA VAL A 322 14.56 -9.85 -5.26
C VAL A 322 14.28 -11.12 -6.03
N LEU A 323 14.07 -12.22 -5.31
CA LEU A 323 13.83 -13.53 -5.91
C LEU A 323 12.33 -13.75 -6.12
N ARG A 324 11.99 -14.35 -7.27
CA ARG A 324 10.60 -14.74 -7.56
C ARG A 324 10.16 -15.92 -6.68
N ASP A 325 8.84 -16.12 -6.63
CA ASP A 325 8.25 -17.25 -5.91
C ASP A 325 8.83 -18.60 -6.41
N GLY A 326 9.12 -19.50 -5.47
CA GLY A 326 9.62 -20.84 -5.75
C GLY A 326 11.08 -20.93 -6.19
N THR A 327 11.87 -19.86 -6.10
CA THR A 327 13.30 -19.88 -6.45
C THR A 327 14.07 -20.81 -5.52
N VAL A 328 14.92 -21.67 -6.09
CA VAL A 328 15.85 -22.54 -5.36
C VAL A 328 17.27 -22.04 -5.60
N VAL A 329 17.94 -21.62 -4.52
CA VAL A 329 19.37 -21.25 -4.53
C VAL A 329 20.16 -22.47 -4.10
N GLY A 330 21.08 -22.93 -4.95
CA GLY A 330 21.88 -24.14 -4.75
C GLY A 330 22.89 -24.02 -3.60
N GLU A 331 23.48 -25.14 -3.19
CA GLU A 331 24.55 -25.15 -2.18
C GLU A 331 25.76 -24.33 -2.63
N GLY A 332 26.22 -23.41 -1.76
CA GLY A 332 27.37 -22.55 -2.04
C GLY A 332 27.15 -21.52 -3.15
N GLU A 333 25.95 -21.43 -3.72
CA GLU A 333 25.63 -20.46 -4.76
C GLU A 333 25.66 -19.03 -4.24
N ILE A 334 26.20 -18.09 -5.03
CA ILE A 334 26.25 -16.67 -4.69
C ILE A 334 25.39 -15.90 -5.69
N LEU A 335 24.35 -15.23 -5.16
CA LEU A 335 23.49 -14.33 -5.91
C LEU A 335 23.66 -12.91 -5.38
N GLU A 336 24.04 -11.98 -6.27
CA GLU A 336 24.18 -10.56 -5.92
C GLU A 336 23.48 -9.66 -6.94
N ASN A 337 22.78 -8.63 -6.45
CA ASN A 337 22.12 -7.58 -7.26
C ASN A 337 21.19 -8.15 -8.35
N ARG A 338 20.45 -9.22 -8.05
CA ARG A 338 19.52 -9.85 -8.99
C ARG A 338 18.08 -9.47 -8.72
N MET A 339 17.35 -9.27 -9.81
CA MET A 339 15.90 -9.10 -9.84
C MET A 339 15.29 -10.20 -10.73
N GLY A 340 14.72 -11.24 -10.09
CA GLY A 340 14.10 -12.39 -10.77
C GLY A 340 14.88 -13.68 -10.67
#